data_deaebb128d9285501b22675b578adcc6
#
_entry.id   deaebb128d9285501b22675b578adcc6
#
_cell.length_a   1.000
_cell.length_b   1.000
_cell.length_c   1.000
_cell.angle_alpha   90.00
_cell.angle_beta   90.00
_cell.angle_gamma   90.00
#
_symmetry.space_group_name_H-M   'P 1'
#
loop_
_entity.id
_entity.type
_entity.pdbx_description
1 polymer ?
#
loop_
_entity_poly.entity_id
_entity_poly.type
_entity_poly.pdbx_seq_one_letter_code
_entity_poly.pdbx_strand_id
1 'polypeptide(L)'
;MKKQNKLAIFLVCATFVSCTTPQQNSQWKLTWEENFNDGKLDTTIWSTIPRGGGWAAYLADYPELYQFTDSTIQLMAIKNTNHPEDTARYLTGGIWTRYKKEFKFGRIEVRARLKSANGYWPAIWMCPDPIPYPYGGEIDIMEHLNHDDNVYQTSHSYYTINLQKNDPPKYATAPINKNDYNIYAVEMYPDSLVYYTNGVRSICYPKVNGGKDGQFPFAYDPFHLRIDSQLGGSWVGPIDPEQLPVYMEIDWVRYYEKQ
;
A
#
# COMPACT_ATOMS: atom_id res chain seq x y z
N MET A 1 64.86 -11.70 -55.19
CA MET A 1 63.68 -12.28 -54.50
C MET A 1 63.10 -11.20 -53.56
N LYS A 2 62.02 -10.54 -53.96
CA LYS A 2 61.32 -9.51 -53.14
C LYS A 2 60.15 -10.18 -52.46
N LYS A 3 60.17 -10.21 -51.13
CA LYS A 3 59.01 -10.66 -50.35
C LYS A 3 57.97 -9.52 -50.26
N GLN A 4 56.77 -9.79 -50.76
CA GLN A 4 55.63 -8.90 -50.56
C GLN A 4 54.98 -9.22 -49.23
N ASN A 5 54.96 -8.22 -48.33
CA ASN A 5 54.16 -8.28 -47.12
C ASN A 5 52.74 -7.89 -47.44
N LYS A 6 51.79 -8.83 -47.25
CA LYS A 6 50.36 -8.56 -47.31
C LYS A 6 49.88 -8.05 -45.93
N LEU A 7 49.49 -6.78 -45.89
CA LEU A 7 48.86 -6.17 -44.72
C LEU A 7 47.41 -6.60 -44.69
N ALA A 8 47.01 -7.39 -43.72
CA ALA A 8 45.61 -7.75 -43.50
C ALA A 8 44.96 -6.66 -42.65
N ILE A 9 44.04 -5.92 -43.25
CA ILE A 9 43.17 -4.94 -42.53
C ILE A 9 42.03 -5.72 -41.91
N PHE A 10 42.06 -5.84 -40.56
CA PHE A 10 40.92 -6.32 -39.79
C PHE A 10 39.90 -5.21 -39.66
N LEU A 11 38.77 -5.32 -40.36
CA LEU A 11 37.60 -4.46 -40.19
C LEU A 11 36.87 -4.89 -38.90
N VAL A 12 37.04 -4.14 -37.81
CA VAL A 12 36.27 -4.35 -36.58
C VAL A 12 34.87 -3.74 -36.81
N CYS A 13 33.92 -4.59 -37.11
CA CYS A 13 32.51 -4.21 -37.10
C CYS A 13 32.05 -3.96 -35.66
N ALA A 14 32.03 -2.72 -35.21
CA ALA A 14 31.38 -2.34 -33.95
C ALA A 14 29.87 -2.44 -34.14
N THR A 15 29.29 -3.52 -33.67
CA THR A 15 27.83 -3.64 -33.54
C THR A 15 27.40 -2.75 -32.38
N PHE A 16 26.85 -1.58 -32.68
CA PHE A 16 26.09 -0.79 -31.70
C PHE A 16 24.84 -1.61 -31.31
N VAL A 17 24.90 -2.26 -30.17
CA VAL A 17 23.72 -2.77 -29.50
C VAL A 17 22.97 -1.54 -29.00
N SER A 18 22.01 -1.08 -29.79
CA SER A 18 21.02 -0.09 -29.36
C SER A 18 20.22 -0.73 -28.21
N CYS A 19 20.48 -0.31 -26.97
CA CYS A 19 19.58 -0.55 -25.85
C CYS A 19 18.28 0.23 -26.13
N THR A 20 17.40 -0.32 -26.92
CA THR A 20 16.01 0.08 -26.89
C THR A 20 15.49 -0.34 -25.53
N THR A 21 15.25 0.63 -24.63
CA THR A 21 14.40 0.46 -23.47
C THR A 21 13.14 -0.26 -23.96
N PRO A 22 12.73 -1.38 -23.34
CA PRO A 22 11.47 -2.02 -23.71
C PRO A 22 10.40 -0.93 -23.56
N GLN A 23 9.74 -0.59 -24.65
CA GLN A 23 8.51 0.18 -24.62
C GLN A 23 7.56 -0.70 -23.81
N GLN A 24 7.35 -0.32 -22.55
CA GLN A 24 6.44 -0.99 -21.66
C GLN A 24 5.07 -0.78 -22.27
N ASN A 25 4.61 -1.73 -23.11
CA ASN A 25 3.22 -1.86 -23.45
C ASN A 25 2.52 -2.04 -22.11
N SER A 26 2.07 -0.93 -21.54
CA SER A 26 1.43 -0.96 -20.25
C SER A 26 0.12 -1.71 -20.47
N GLN A 27 0.06 -2.95 -20.02
CA GLN A 27 -1.17 -3.73 -19.99
C GLN A 27 -2.24 -3.07 -19.10
N TRP A 28 -1.90 -1.92 -18.51
CA TRP A 28 -2.67 -1.18 -17.54
C TRP A 28 -3.13 0.16 -18.12
N LYS A 29 -4.44 0.43 -18.05
CA LYS A 29 -5.06 1.70 -18.38
C LYS A 29 -5.52 2.38 -17.10
N LEU A 30 -5.07 3.60 -16.84
CA LEU A 30 -5.57 4.43 -15.74
C LEU A 30 -7.06 4.71 -15.97
N THR A 31 -7.90 4.31 -15.02
CA THR A 31 -9.36 4.48 -15.09
C THR A 31 -9.90 5.35 -13.96
N TRP A 32 -9.13 5.55 -12.89
CA TRP A 32 -9.48 6.46 -11.81
C TRP A 32 -8.22 6.93 -11.07
N GLU A 33 -8.25 8.19 -10.63
CA GLU A 33 -7.23 8.76 -9.74
C GLU A 33 -7.83 9.74 -8.73
N GLU A 34 -7.18 9.86 -7.58
CA GLU A 34 -7.37 10.87 -6.55
C GLU A 34 -6.03 11.56 -6.31
N ASN A 35 -5.99 12.88 -6.41
CA ASN A 35 -4.77 13.68 -6.26
C ASN A 35 -4.83 14.67 -5.09
N PHE A 36 -5.91 14.68 -4.32
CA PHE A 36 -6.13 15.53 -3.14
C PHE A 36 -5.92 17.05 -3.38
N ASN A 37 -6.09 17.50 -4.63
CA ASN A 37 -5.81 18.90 -5.04
C ASN A 37 -6.89 19.91 -4.60
N ASP A 38 -8.04 19.45 -4.16
CA ASP A 38 -9.19 20.30 -3.84
C ASP A 38 -9.13 20.91 -2.44
N GLY A 39 -8.07 20.63 -1.65
CA GLY A 39 -7.92 21.09 -0.27
C GLY A 39 -8.99 20.56 0.69
N LYS A 40 -9.72 19.53 0.30
CA LYS A 40 -10.76 18.86 1.07
C LYS A 40 -10.95 17.43 0.57
N LEU A 41 -11.53 16.60 1.42
CA LEU A 41 -11.87 15.23 1.05
C LEU A 41 -13.09 15.21 0.09
N ASP A 42 -12.97 14.52 -1.03
CA ASP A 42 -14.13 14.22 -1.88
C ASP A 42 -15.04 13.22 -1.15
N THR A 43 -16.11 13.74 -0.55
CA THR A 43 -17.06 12.94 0.22
C THR A 43 -17.93 12.01 -0.64
N THR A 44 -17.88 12.09 -1.96
CA THR A 44 -18.52 11.12 -2.84
C THR A 44 -17.75 9.82 -2.96
N ILE A 45 -16.42 9.86 -2.70
CA ILE A 45 -15.49 8.73 -2.77
C ILE A 45 -15.03 8.30 -1.38
N TRP A 46 -14.72 9.26 -0.51
CA TRP A 46 -14.10 9.02 0.78
C TRP A 46 -15.03 9.28 1.96
N SER A 47 -14.81 8.57 3.03
CA SER A 47 -15.31 8.91 4.37
C SER A 47 -14.16 8.77 5.37
N THR A 48 -14.26 9.43 6.50
CA THR A 48 -13.41 9.16 7.66
C THR A 48 -13.74 7.80 8.25
N ILE A 49 -12.73 7.10 8.76
CA ILE A 49 -12.91 5.81 9.41
C ILE A 49 -13.35 6.05 10.87
N PRO A 50 -14.50 5.50 11.31
CA PRO A 50 -14.95 5.67 12.68
C PRO A 50 -14.06 4.91 13.67
N ARG A 51 -14.01 5.40 14.90
CA ARG A 51 -13.34 4.72 16.01
C ARG A 51 -13.92 3.32 16.21
N GLY A 52 -13.02 2.38 16.53
CA GLY A 52 -13.34 0.98 16.80
C GLY A 52 -12.44 0.39 17.87
N GLY A 53 -12.37 -0.94 17.92
CA GLY A 53 -11.40 -1.66 18.74
C GLY A 53 -10.09 -1.93 18.02
N GLY A 54 -9.06 -2.36 18.76
CA GLY A 54 -7.77 -2.76 18.18
C GLY A 54 -7.08 -1.63 17.44
N TRP A 55 -6.73 -1.87 16.17
CA TRP A 55 -6.06 -0.91 15.29
C TRP A 55 -6.81 0.44 15.15
N ALA A 56 -8.15 0.43 15.29
CA ALA A 56 -9.00 1.61 15.14
C ALA A 56 -9.25 2.37 16.47
N ALA A 57 -8.55 2.02 17.55
CA ALA A 57 -8.85 2.54 18.89
C ALA A 57 -8.71 4.06 19.06
N TYR A 58 -7.90 4.68 18.22
CA TYR A 58 -7.63 6.13 18.28
C TYR A 58 -8.16 6.90 17.07
N LEU A 59 -8.83 6.25 16.14
CA LEU A 59 -9.42 6.92 14.98
C LEU A 59 -10.50 7.93 15.40
N ALA A 60 -10.50 9.09 14.75
CA ALA A 60 -11.47 10.16 14.99
C ALA A 60 -11.64 10.99 13.69
N ASP A 61 -12.68 11.83 13.66
CA ASP A 61 -13.01 12.68 12.52
C ASP A 61 -12.76 14.19 12.79
N TYR A 62 -11.91 14.51 13.75
CA TYR A 62 -11.52 15.88 14.02
C TYR A 62 -10.71 16.48 12.87
N PRO A 63 -11.01 17.72 12.42
CA PRO A 63 -10.39 18.32 11.23
C PRO A 63 -8.86 18.34 11.24
N GLU A 64 -8.22 18.55 12.37
CA GLU A 64 -6.76 18.59 12.52
C GLU A 64 -6.07 17.26 12.22
N LEU A 65 -6.82 16.16 12.13
CA LEU A 65 -6.31 14.85 11.77
C LEU A 65 -6.18 14.67 10.26
N TYR A 66 -6.72 15.59 9.46
CA TYR A 66 -6.80 15.53 8.00
C TYR A 66 -6.29 16.85 7.41
N GLN A 67 -4.97 17.00 7.36
CA GLN A 67 -4.36 18.24 6.91
C GLN A 67 -4.10 18.20 5.40
N PHE A 68 -4.66 19.15 4.68
CA PHE A 68 -4.42 19.31 3.25
C PHE A 68 -3.30 20.31 3.02
N THR A 69 -2.42 19.97 2.08
CA THR A 69 -1.49 20.88 1.43
C THR A 69 -1.99 21.21 0.03
N ASP A 70 -1.20 21.87 -0.81
CA ASP A 70 -1.61 22.22 -2.18
C ASP A 70 -1.97 21.00 -3.05
N SER A 71 -1.44 19.81 -2.74
CA SER A 71 -1.62 18.61 -3.54
C SER A 71 -1.49 17.30 -2.75
N THR A 72 -1.63 17.33 -1.43
CA THR A 72 -1.53 16.12 -0.60
C THR A 72 -2.51 16.17 0.55
N ILE A 73 -2.81 14.99 1.12
CA ILE A 73 -3.46 14.87 2.43
C ILE A 73 -2.49 14.23 3.42
N GLN A 74 -2.40 14.78 4.62
CA GLN A 74 -1.68 14.20 5.75
C GLN A 74 -2.69 13.61 6.74
N LEU A 75 -2.59 12.31 6.99
CA LEU A 75 -3.33 11.63 8.05
C LEU A 75 -2.48 11.64 9.31
N MET A 76 -2.93 12.43 10.29
CA MET A 76 -2.17 12.73 11.49
C MET A 76 -2.34 11.65 12.57
N ALA A 77 -1.32 11.52 13.42
CA ALA A 77 -1.39 10.84 14.71
C ALA A 77 -0.84 11.82 15.78
N ILE A 78 -1.67 12.17 16.75
CA ILE A 78 -1.40 13.24 17.72
C ILE A 78 -1.71 12.82 19.16
N LYS A 79 -1.15 13.56 20.14
CA LYS A 79 -1.67 13.54 21.51
C LYS A 79 -3.03 14.24 21.54
N ASN A 80 -3.99 13.71 22.28
CA ASN A 80 -5.25 14.41 22.50
C ASN A 80 -5.07 15.49 23.59
N THR A 81 -4.89 16.73 23.16
CA THR A 81 -4.77 17.89 24.06
C THR A 81 -5.94 18.87 23.89
N ASN A 82 -6.71 18.76 22.80
CA ASN A 82 -7.71 19.75 22.42
C ASN A 82 -9.16 19.28 22.59
N HIS A 83 -9.37 17.98 22.82
CA HIS A 83 -10.68 17.37 22.93
C HIS A 83 -10.85 16.70 24.32
N PRO A 84 -11.05 17.48 25.38
CA PRO A 84 -11.15 16.95 26.75
C PRO A 84 -12.39 16.07 26.97
N GLU A 85 -13.41 16.19 26.11
CA GLU A 85 -14.59 15.34 26.08
C GLU A 85 -14.30 13.94 25.53
N ASP A 86 -13.25 13.79 24.72
CA ASP A 86 -12.82 12.51 24.18
C ASP A 86 -11.81 11.85 25.14
N THR A 87 -12.17 10.70 25.68
CA THR A 87 -11.35 9.98 26.66
C THR A 87 -10.10 9.30 26.10
N ALA A 88 -9.96 9.24 24.76
CA ALA A 88 -8.78 8.68 24.12
C ALA A 88 -7.56 9.59 24.35
N ARG A 89 -6.43 8.99 24.74
CA ARG A 89 -5.18 9.74 24.97
C ARG A 89 -4.52 10.23 23.67
N TYR A 90 -4.81 9.57 22.59
CA TYR A 90 -4.26 9.83 21.26
C TYR A 90 -5.40 9.88 20.26
N LEU A 91 -5.19 10.57 19.13
CA LEU A 91 -6.14 10.67 18.04
C LEU A 91 -5.40 10.43 16.72
N THR A 92 -6.03 9.69 15.81
CA THR A 92 -5.46 9.38 14.50
C THR A 92 -6.47 9.58 13.39
N GLY A 93 -5.96 10.02 12.21
CA GLY A 93 -6.76 10.16 11.00
C GLY A 93 -6.75 8.88 10.17
N GLY A 94 -7.88 8.61 9.51
CA GLY A 94 -8.00 7.51 8.56
C GLY A 94 -9.17 7.74 7.61
N ILE A 95 -9.01 7.36 6.35
CA ILE A 95 -10.00 7.49 5.29
C ILE A 95 -10.24 6.14 4.60
N TRP A 96 -11.44 5.94 4.12
CA TRP A 96 -11.79 4.75 3.35
C TRP A 96 -12.78 5.05 2.23
N THR A 97 -12.80 4.16 1.24
CA THR A 97 -13.77 4.24 0.12
C THR A 97 -15.01 3.36 0.36
N ARG A 98 -15.20 2.89 1.59
CA ARG A 98 -16.27 1.95 1.97
C ARG A 98 -17.66 2.46 1.59
N TYR A 99 -18.47 1.62 0.92
CA TYR A 99 -19.82 1.91 0.41
C TYR A 99 -19.90 3.00 -0.67
N LYS A 100 -18.76 3.47 -1.17
CA LYS A 100 -18.68 4.54 -2.16
C LYS A 100 -17.92 4.13 -3.41
N LYS A 101 -16.73 3.56 -3.24
CA LYS A 101 -15.94 3.06 -4.35
C LYS A 101 -15.24 1.76 -3.95
N GLU A 102 -15.42 0.76 -4.80
CA GLU A 102 -14.83 -0.56 -4.63
C GLU A 102 -14.01 -0.93 -5.86
N PHE A 103 -13.05 -1.83 -5.67
CA PHE A 103 -12.10 -2.27 -6.67
C PHE A 103 -12.14 -3.80 -6.76
N LYS A 104 -12.21 -4.32 -7.97
CA LYS A 104 -12.13 -5.75 -8.21
C LYS A 104 -11.21 -6.00 -9.40
N PHE A 105 -10.14 -6.77 -9.16
CA PHE A 105 -9.06 -6.95 -10.12
C PHE A 105 -8.36 -5.62 -10.45
N GLY A 106 -7.43 -5.61 -11.44
CA GLY A 106 -6.72 -4.39 -11.77
C GLY A 106 -5.51 -4.13 -10.86
N ARG A 107 -5.00 -2.91 -10.93
CA ARG A 107 -3.83 -2.45 -10.17
C ARG A 107 -4.18 -1.19 -9.38
N ILE A 108 -3.91 -1.21 -8.08
CA ILE A 108 -3.98 -0.03 -7.22
C ILE A 108 -2.56 0.40 -6.90
N GLU A 109 -2.32 1.70 -6.99
CA GLU A 109 -1.10 2.36 -6.57
C GLU A 109 -1.42 3.50 -5.62
N VAL A 110 -0.64 3.61 -4.55
CA VAL A 110 -0.66 4.76 -3.64
C VAL A 110 0.74 5.32 -3.52
N ARG A 111 0.90 6.61 -3.80
CA ARG A 111 2.15 7.33 -3.57
C ARG A 111 2.07 8.04 -2.25
N ALA A 112 2.90 7.63 -1.30
CA ALA A 112 2.89 8.18 0.04
C ALA A 112 4.30 8.32 0.61
N ARG A 113 4.44 9.28 1.54
CA ARG A 113 5.63 9.50 2.35
C ARG A 113 5.28 9.28 3.82
N LEU A 114 6.13 8.54 4.51
CA LEU A 114 5.91 8.17 5.90
C LEU A 114 6.82 9.00 6.83
N LYS A 115 6.26 9.50 7.91
CA LYS A 115 7.05 9.87 9.09
C LYS A 115 7.12 8.69 10.03
N SER A 116 8.07 8.69 10.94
CA SER A 116 8.33 7.56 11.84
C SER A 116 8.29 7.99 13.29
N ALA A 117 7.70 7.16 14.15
CA ALA A 117 7.71 7.31 15.60
C ALA A 117 7.55 5.93 16.26
N ASN A 118 8.05 5.75 17.46
CA ASN A 118 7.83 4.52 18.22
C ASN A 118 6.33 4.36 18.54
N GLY A 119 5.81 3.18 18.23
CA GLY A 119 4.39 2.86 18.34
C GLY A 119 3.53 3.38 17.21
N TYR A 120 4.10 3.96 16.14
CA TYR A 120 3.39 4.41 14.97
C TYR A 120 3.31 3.30 13.91
N TRP A 121 2.08 3.09 13.40
CA TRP A 121 1.75 2.03 12.46
C TRP A 121 0.80 2.55 11.37
N PRO A 122 1.30 3.26 10.35
CA PRO A 122 0.51 3.64 9.20
C PRO A 122 0.26 2.44 8.27
N ALA A 123 -0.94 2.40 7.68
CA ALA A 123 -1.37 1.30 6.82
C ALA A 123 -2.13 1.78 5.58
N ILE A 124 -1.93 1.06 4.47
CA ILE A 124 -2.69 1.14 3.21
C ILE A 124 -3.14 -0.28 2.90
N TRP A 125 -4.44 -0.54 2.99
CA TRP A 125 -4.97 -1.88 2.95
C TRP A 125 -6.40 -1.95 2.41
N MET A 126 -6.90 -3.15 2.16
CA MET A 126 -8.20 -3.35 1.54
C MET A 126 -8.95 -4.51 2.19
N CYS A 127 -10.28 -4.34 2.33
CA CYS A 127 -11.21 -5.38 2.76
C CYS A 127 -12.44 -5.40 1.87
N PRO A 128 -13.14 -6.54 1.74
CA PRO A 128 -14.44 -6.61 1.12
C PRO A 128 -15.55 -6.29 2.13
N ASP A 129 -16.73 -5.95 1.63
CA ASP A 129 -17.98 -5.87 2.38
C ASP A 129 -19.04 -6.77 1.73
N PRO A 130 -19.91 -7.38 2.48
CA PRO A 130 -20.06 -7.43 3.94
C PRO A 130 -19.40 -8.64 4.62
N ILE A 131 -18.45 -9.30 3.95
CA ILE A 131 -17.89 -10.57 4.43
C ILE A 131 -16.97 -10.30 5.63
N PRO A 132 -17.20 -10.93 6.80
CA PRO A 132 -16.40 -10.69 7.97
C PRO A 132 -14.97 -11.24 7.81
N TYR A 133 -14.01 -10.53 8.40
CA TYR A 133 -12.62 -10.98 8.53
C TYR A 133 -12.52 -12.30 9.31
N PRO A 134 -11.70 -13.26 8.89
CA PRO A 134 -10.82 -13.23 7.72
C PRO A 134 -11.39 -13.95 6.48
N TYR A 135 -12.69 -14.23 6.46
CA TYR A 135 -13.32 -15.06 5.41
C TYR A 135 -13.34 -14.37 4.05
N GLY A 136 -13.52 -13.05 4.01
CA GLY A 136 -13.47 -12.26 2.78
C GLY A 136 -12.05 -11.95 2.30
N GLY A 137 -11.08 -12.17 3.15
CA GLY A 137 -9.69 -11.79 2.93
C GLY A 137 -9.38 -10.33 3.33
N GLU A 138 -8.08 -10.02 3.41
CA GLU A 138 -7.53 -8.68 3.63
C GLU A 138 -6.24 -8.58 2.82
N ILE A 139 -6.04 -7.44 2.18
CA ILE A 139 -4.90 -7.14 1.31
C ILE A 139 -4.17 -5.95 1.90
N ASP A 140 -3.02 -6.18 2.54
CA ASP A 140 -2.20 -5.13 3.10
C ASP A 140 -1.17 -4.70 2.06
N ILE A 141 -1.48 -3.61 1.35
CA ILE A 141 -0.63 -3.06 0.31
C ILE A 141 0.65 -2.48 0.93
N MET A 142 0.53 -1.91 2.11
CA MET A 142 1.64 -1.37 2.88
C MET A 142 1.27 -1.27 4.36
N GLU A 143 2.12 -1.79 5.21
CA GLU A 143 2.15 -1.50 6.64
C GLU A 143 3.57 -1.11 7.03
N HIS A 144 3.74 -0.10 7.88
CA HIS A 144 5.05 0.32 8.36
C HIS A 144 5.05 0.39 9.89
N LEU A 145 6.13 -0.06 10.50
CA LEU A 145 6.26 -0.10 11.96
C LEU A 145 7.42 0.76 12.43
N ASN A 146 7.13 1.65 13.37
CA ASN A 146 8.16 2.40 14.07
C ASN A 146 9.13 3.15 13.13
N HIS A 147 10.41 2.77 13.15
CA HIS A 147 11.49 3.32 12.35
C HIS A 147 12.07 2.31 11.35
N ASP A 148 11.31 1.28 10.98
CA ASP A 148 11.80 0.22 10.09
C ASP A 148 12.27 0.78 8.74
N ASP A 149 13.26 0.12 8.15
CA ASP A 149 13.76 0.45 6.80
C ASP A 149 12.92 -0.21 5.69
N ASN A 150 11.92 -0.99 6.09
CA ASN A 150 11.07 -1.78 5.20
C ASN A 150 9.60 -1.56 5.56
N VAL A 151 8.74 -1.84 4.58
CA VAL A 151 7.31 -2.04 4.77
C VAL A 151 6.96 -3.52 4.69
N TYR A 152 5.82 -3.87 5.25
CA TYR A 152 5.24 -5.21 5.23
C TYR A 152 4.09 -5.22 4.23
N GLN A 153 4.01 -6.26 3.41
CA GLN A 153 2.95 -6.50 2.42
C GLN A 153 2.39 -7.90 2.64
N THR A 154 1.10 -8.01 2.93
CA THR A 154 0.52 -9.24 3.46
C THR A 154 -0.81 -9.58 2.78
N SER A 155 -1.12 -10.88 2.66
CA SER A 155 -2.44 -11.39 2.28
C SER A 155 -3.01 -12.20 3.43
N HIS A 156 -4.10 -11.72 4.04
CA HIS A 156 -4.80 -12.45 5.10
C HIS A 156 -6.05 -13.15 4.56
N SER A 157 -6.28 -14.37 5.01
CA SER A 157 -7.44 -15.18 4.68
C SER A 157 -7.75 -16.17 5.81
N TYR A 158 -8.87 -16.87 5.74
CA TYR A 158 -9.17 -17.94 6.70
C TYR A 158 -8.03 -18.97 6.77
N TYR A 159 -7.44 -19.31 5.62
CA TYR A 159 -6.31 -20.23 5.51
C TYR A 159 -5.08 -19.77 6.29
N THR A 160 -4.74 -18.49 6.18
CA THR A 160 -3.52 -17.94 6.80
C THR A 160 -3.71 -17.57 8.28
N ILE A 161 -4.93 -17.22 8.69
CA ILE A 161 -5.23 -16.76 10.05
C ILE A 161 -5.73 -17.91 10.92
N ASN A 162 -6.81 -18.59 10.52
CA ASN A 162 -7.43 -19.63 11.35
C ASN A 162 -6.71 -20.96 11.23
N LEU A 163 -6.28 -21.35 10.02
CA LEU A 163 -5.54 -22.58 9.81
C LEU A 163 -4.03 -22.43 9.99
N GLN A 164 -3.54 -21.17 10.18
CA GLN A 164 -2.14 -20.83 10.43
C GLN A 164 -1.18 -21.38 9.36
N LYS A 165 -1.65 -21.48 8.11
CA LYS A 165 -0.85 -21.98 6.99
C LYS A 165 -0.14 -20.84 6.29
N ASN A 166 1.09 -21.09 5.83
CA ASN A 166 1.95 -20.14 5.12
C ASN A 166 2.61 -20.77 3.89
N ASP A 167 1.89 -21.59 3.18
CA ASP A 167 2.29 -22.20 1.92
C ASP A 167 1.14 -22.08 0.91
N PRO A 168 1.23 -21.13 -0.04
CA PRO A 168 2.36 -20.23 -0.35
C PRO A 168 2.60 -19.16 0.73
N PRO A 169 3.81 -18.57 0.81
CA PRO A 169 4.12 -17.48 1.73
C PRO A 169 3.14 -16.31 1.55
N LYS A 170 2.54 -15.86 2.66
CA LYS A 170 1.51 -14.84 2.66
C LYS A 170 2.01 -13.40 2.72
N TYR A 171 3.27 -13.17 3.08
CA TYR A 171 3.84 -11.84 3.26
C TYR A 171 5.28 -11.76 2.77
N ALA A 172 5.70 -10.53 2.49
CA ALA A 172 7.10 -10.14 2.31
C ALA A 172 7.35 -8.75 2.88
N THR A 173 8.61 -8.42 3.10
CA THR A 173 9.06 -7.05 3.36
C THR A 173 9.68 -6.47 2.11
N ALA A 174 9.58 -5.13 1.97
CA ALA A 174 10.19 -4.40 0.87
C ALA A 174 10.86 -3.11 1.38
N PRO A 175 12.09 -2.80 0.91
CA PRO A 175 12.79 -1.60 1.34
C PRO A 175 12.10 -0.34 0.84
N ILE A 176 12.17 0.72 1.66
CA ILE A 176 11.61 2.04 1.35
C ILE A 176 12.67 3.14 1.39
N ASN A 177 12.41 4.23 0.69
CA ASN A 177 13.10 5.49 0.92
C ASN A 177 12.40 6.25 2.04
N LYS A 178 12.97 6.25 3.24
CA LYS A 178 12.39 6.89 4.45
C LYS A 178 12.20 8.40 4.33
N ASN A 179 12.96 9.06 3.47
CA ASN A 179 13.00 10.51 3.38
C ASN A 179 12.21 11.07 2.20
N ASP A 180 11.57 10.19 1.41
CA ASP A 180 10.90 10.56 0.18
C ASP A 180 9.61 9.76 0.00
N TYR A 181 8.87 10.10 -1.05
CA TYR A 181 7.71 9.34 -1.46
C TYR A 181 8.10 7.98 -2.01
N ASN A 182 7.31 6.99 -1.65
CA ASN A 182 7.34 5.66 -2.24
C ASN A 182 6.01 5.37 -2.92
N ILE A 183 6.03 4.47 -3.91
CA ILE A 183 4.83 3.98 -4.57
C ILE A 183 4.59 2.54 -4.10
N TYR A 184 3.49 2.34 -3.40
CA TYR A 184 3.05 1.04 -2.94
C TYR A 184 1.93 0.55 -3.84
N ALA A 185 2.00 -0.70 -4.31
CA ALA A 185 1.02 -1.20 -5.25
C ALA A 185 0.66 -2.67 -5.03
N VAL A 186 -0.57 -3.02 -5.42
CA VAL A 186 -1.02 -4.39 -5.60
C VAL A 186 -1.70 -4.57 -6.95
N GLU A 187 -1.37 -5.65 -7.63
CA GLU A 187 -2.10 -6.16 -8.79
C GLU A 187 -3.01 -7.30 -8.33
N MET A 188 -4.29 -7.17 -8.62
CA MET A 188 -5.32 -8.14 -8.25
C MET A 188 -5.78 -8.90 -9.49
N TYR A 189 -5.53 -10.20 -9.50
CA TYR A 189 -5.95 -11.11 -10.57
C TYR A 189 -6.95 -12.14 -10.04
N PRO A 190 -7.68 -12.83 -10.91
CA PRO A 190 -8.59 -13.92 -10.50
C PRO A 190 -7.89 -15.07 -9.77
N ASP A 191 -6.57 -15.18 -9.93
CA ASP A 191 -5.76 -16.30 -9.44
C ASP A 191 -4.50 -15.90 -8.67
N SER A 192 -4.25 -14.60 -8.49
CA SER A 192 -3.08 -14.13 -7.74
C SER A 192 -3.19 -12.69 -7.28
N LEU A 193 -2.47 -12.36 -6.21
CA LEU A 193 -2.13 -11.00 -5.79
C LEU A 193 -0.64 -10.80 -5.99
N VAL A 194 -0.24 -9.67 -6.59
CA VAL A 194 1.19 -9.35 -6.78
C VAL A 194 1.47 -7.97 -6.21
N TYR A 195 2.40 -7.91 -5.27
CA TYR A 195 2.72 -6.67 -4.56
C TYR A 195 4.01 -6.05 -5.05
N TYR A 196 4.06 -4.72 -4.99
CA TYR A 196 5.21 -3.94 -5.44
C TYR A 196 5.48 -2.77 -4.49
N THR A 197 6.75 -2.43 -4.36
CA THR A 197 7.21 -1.17 -3.77
C THR A 197 8.19 -0.52 -4.74
N ASN A 198 7.92 0.73 -5.14
CA ASN A 198 8.73 1.47 -6.12
C ASN A 198 8.95 0.72 -7.45
N GLY A 199 7.92 0.01 -7.92
CA GLY A 199 7.96 -0.78 -9.15
C GLY A 199 8.69 -2.12 -9.03
N VAL A 200 9.30 -2.43 -7.89
CA VAL A 200 9.96 -3.71 -7.63
C VAL A 200 8.95 -4.67 -6.98
N ARG A 201 8.77 -5.84 -7.60
CA ARG A 201 7.91 -6.89 -7.04
C ARG A 201 8.50 -7.46 -5.76
N SER A 202 7.73 -7.44 -4.69
CA SER A 202 8.09 -8.02 -3.39
C SER A 202 7.61 -9.47 -3.24
N ILE A 203 6.34 -9.73 -3.56
CA ILE A 203 5.73 -11.05 -3.43
C ILE A 203 4.62 -11.25 -4.47
N CYS A 204 4.38 -12.52 -4.80
CA CYS A 204 3.18 -12.99 -5.47
C CYS A 204 2.52 -14.04 -4.58
N TYR A 205 1.24 -13.82 -4.23
CA TYR A 205 0.41 -14.77 -3.50
C TYR A 205 -0.55 -15.44 -4.48
N PRO A 206 -0.25 -16.67 -4.96
CA PRO A 206 -1.06 -17.36 -5.96
C PRO A 206 -2.24 -18.08 -5.31
N LYS A 207 -3.31 -18.27 -6.06
CA LYS A 207 -4.37 -19.22 -5.76
C LYS A 207 -3.86 -20.65 -5.96
N VAL A 208 -3.83 -21.43 -4.90
CA VAL A 208 -3.40 -22.83 -4.94
C VAL A 208 -4.58 -23.76 -4.63
N ASN A 209 -4.55 -24.99 -5.16
CA ASN A 209 -5.59 -26.00 -4.93
C ASN A 209 -7.03 -25.47 -5.14
N GLY A 210 -7.22 -24.59 -6.13
CA GLY A 210 -8.52 -23.96 -6.41
C GLY A 210 -9.03 -22.99 -5.33
N GLY A 211 -8.16 -22.56 -4.40
CA GLY A 211 -8.55 -21.70 -3.27
C GLY A 211 -9.24 -22.46 -2.14
N LYS A 212 -9.02 -23.78 -2.06
CA LYS A 212 -9.59 -24.65 -1.03
C LYS A 212 -9.26 -24.13 0.37
N ASP A 213 -10.14 -24.42 1.31
CA ASP A 213 -10.01 -24.05 2.73
C ASP A 213 -9.91 -22.51 2.95
N GLY A 214 -10.51 -21.71 2.03
CA GLY A 214 -10.49 -20.26 2.11
C GLY A 214 -9.11 -19.65 1.85
N GLN A 215 -8.25 -20.36 1.08
CA GLN A 215 -6.89 -19.90 0.78
C GLN A 215 -6.87 -18.65 -0.08
N PHE A 216 -7.81 -18.50 -1.04
CA PHE A 216 -7.83 -17.37 -1.95
C PHE A 216 -9.23 -16.78 -2.10
N PRO A 217 -9.72 -15.98 -1.14
CA PRO A 217 -11.03 -15.34 -1.22
C PRO A 217 -11.06 -14.10 -2.13
N PHE A 218 -9.93 -13.60 -2.57
CA PHE A 218 -9.72 -12.30 -3.24
C PHE A 218 -10.35 -12.17 -4.63
N ALA A 219 -10.89 -13.24 -5.19
CA ALA A 219 -11.51 -13.24 -6.51
C ALA A 219 -13.04 -13.10 -6.48
N TYR A 220 -13.68 -13.15 -5.32
CA TYR A 220 -15.14 -13.26 -5.24
C TYR A 220 -15.83 -11.90 -5.14
N ASP A 221 -15.40 -11.07 -4.23
CA ASP A 221 -16.02 -9.78 -3.93
C ASP A 221 -15.12 -8.62 -4.28
N PRO A 222 -15.65 -7.42 -4.53
CA PRO A 222 -14.86 -6.22 -4.64
C PRO A 222 -14.37 -5.76 -3.26
N PHE A 223 -13.27 -5.03 -3.26
CA PHE A 223 -12.58 -4.53 -2.07
C PHE A 223 -12.66 -3.01 -2.00
N HIS A 224 -12.92 -2.45 -0.82
CA HIS A 224 -12.73 -1.03 -0.57
C HIS A 224 -11.35 -0.75 0.00
N LEU A 225 -10.80 0.42 -0.34
CA LEU A 225 -9.48 0.87 0.12
C LEU A 225 -9.59 1.57 1.48
N ARG A 226 -8.63 1.33 2.34
CA ARG A 226 -8.43 1.98 3.64
C ARG A 226 -7.02 2.53 3.71
N ILE A 227 -6.88 3.76 4.20
CA ILE A 227 -5.61 4.42 4.43
C ILE A 227 -5.71 5.10 5.78
N ASP A 228 -4.87 4.72 6.72
CA ASP A 228 -4.98 5.23 8.09
C ASP A 228 -3.65 5.28 8.83
N SER A 229 -3.62 6.12 9.84
CA SER A 229 -2.57 6.21 10.84
C SER A 229 -3.02 5.47 12.10
N GLN A 230 -2.27 4.45 12.51
CA GLN A 230 -2.56 3.66 13.70
C GLN A 230 -1.49 3.88 14.77
N LEU A 231 -1.84 3.69 16.03
CA LEU A 231 -0.93 3.87 17.16
C LEU A 231 -1.04 2.71 18.15
N GLY A 232 0.12 2.19 18.57
CA GLY A 232 0.22 1.16 19.59
C GLY A 232 -0.33 -0.20 19.16
N GLY A 233 -0.07 -1.19 19.98
CA GLY A 233 -0.52 -2.56 19.76
C GLY A 233 0.58 -3.58 20.01
N SER A 234 0.20 -4.87 20.05
CA SER A 234 1.16 -5.94 20.36
C SER A 234 2.27 -6.10 19.30
N TRP A 235 1.99 -5.72 18.07
CA TRP A 235 2.94 -5.86 16.96
C TRP A 235 3.90 -4.67 16.88
N VAL A 236 3.38 -3.44 16.93
CA VAL A 236 4.19 -2.22 16.81
C VAL A 236 4.84 -1.80 18.13
N GLY A 237 4.29 -2.25 19.27
CA GLY A 237 4.77 -1.90 20.59
C GLY A 237 4.13 -0.64 21.20
N PRO A 238 4.72 -0.11 22.29
CA PRO A 238 4.19 1.04 23.00
C PRO A 238 4.38 2.34 22.21
N ILE A 239 3.45 3.26 22.39
CA ILE A 239 3.50 4.62 21.84
C ILE A 239 4.50 5.46 22.64
N ASP A 240 5.42 6.13 21.95
CA ASP A 240 6.24 7.19 22.52
C ASP A 240 5.56 8.54 22.28
N PRO A 241 4.93 9.14 23.29
CA PRO A 241 4.20 10.39 23.11
C PRO A 241 5.11 11.58 22.77
N GLU A 242 6.41 11.51 23.05
CA GLU A 242 7.33 12.62 22.75
C GLU A 242 7.73 12.69 21.27
N GLN A 243 7.43 11.63 20.50
CA GLN A 243 7.64 11.59 19.07
C GLN A 243 6.40 12.01 18.26
N LEU A 244 5.30 12.38 18.94
CA LEU A 244 4.10 12.89 18.29
C LEU A 244 4.12 14.44 18.23
N PRO A 245 3.57 15.09 17.20
CA PRO A 245 2.77 14.50 16.11
C PRO A 245 3.61 13.77 15.04
N VAL A 246 2.98 12.77 14.42
CA VAL A 246 3.53 12.04 13.28
C VAL A 246 2.43 11.84 12.24
N TYR A 247 2.77 11.59 10.97
CA TYR A 247 1.77 11.46 9.92
C TYR A 247 2.24 10.61 8.74
N MET A 248 1.28 10.10 7.99
CA MET A 248 1.43 9.61 6.63
C MET A 248 0.88 10.67 5.68
N GLU A 249 1.69 11.05 4.68
CA GLU A 249 1.32 12.01 3.64
C GLU A 249 1.08 11.29 2.32
N ILE A 250 -0.12 11.41 1.79
CA ILE A 250 -0.55 10.79 0.56
C ILE A 250 -0.58 11.85 -0.56
N ASP A 251 0.14 11.60 -1.64
CA ASP A 251 0.20 12.45 -2.82
C ASP A 251 -0.95 12.10 -3.78
N TRP A 252 -1.08 10.81 -4.11
CA TRP A 252 -2.15 10.34 -4.97
C TRP A 252 -2.48 8.87 -4.75
N VAL A 253 -3.69 8.48 -5.19
CA VAL A 253 -4.17 7.11 -5.35
C VAL A 253 -4.59 6.90 -6.79
N ARG A 254 -4.16 5.80 -7.42
CA ARG A 254 -4.47 5.47 -8.81
C ARG A 254 -4.96 4.06 -8.96
N TYR A 255 -5.97 3.90 -9.80
CA TYR A 255 -6.49 2.59 -10.16
C TYR A 255 -6.44 2.38 -11.67
N TYR A 256 -5.95 1.22 -12.03
CA TYR A 256 -5.74 0.82 -13.42
C TYR A 256 -6.48 -0.48 -13.69
N GLU A 257 -7.12 -0.56 -14.85
CA GLU A 257 -7.71 -1.78 -15.37
C GLU A 257 -6.83 -2.38 -16.47
N LYS A 258 -6.93 -3.70 -16.63
CA LYS A 258 -6.21 -4.40 -17.68
C LYS A 258 -6.83 -4.07 -19.05
N GLN A 259 -5.98 -3.75 -20.03
CA GLN A 259 -6.40 -3.57 -21.43
C GLN A 259 -6.67 -4.93 -22.10
#